data_72d8655a6b32c7583a91c61b4d1c3ec1
#
_entry.id   72d8655a6b32c7583a91c61b4d1c3ec1
#
_cell.length_a   1.000
_cell.length_b   1.000
_cell.length_c   1.000
_cell.angle_alpha   90.00
_cell.angle_beta   90.00
_cell.angle_gamma   90.00
#
_symmetry.space_group_name_H-M   'P 1'
#
loop_
_entity.id
_entity.type
_entity.pdbx_description
1 polymer ?
#
loop_
_entity_poly.entity_id
_entity_poly.type
_entity_poly.pdbx_seq_one_letter_code
_entity_poly.pdbx_strand_id
1 'polypeptide(L)'
;MKLLQKYQILRYVIIITALEIVAISINFFYAPAKVAAGGATGFAILVNELFGVDRAVTVLAINIIMIVLAAVFLDRGTTARITFGSLILPILLKITPSEQVLTDRTFSVLVGGTIFAIGVALLYRVDASSGGTAVPPMILKKYFRIAPAVSLLVIDMVVSLGNLVTEGIEALLLAFFSLMITAVVMNYIETGLDRRKMVYITSNHHINAVKDYLSENETGYTAMDVRGGYTGDGRETVSYTHLRAHETELHL
;
A
#
# COMPACT_ATOMS: atom_id res chain seq x y z
N MET A 1 -4.05 -14.38 -2.22
CA MET A 1 -2.74 -14.58 -1.53
C MET A 1 -2.11 -15.95 -1.76
N LYS A 2 -2.82 -17.09 -1.65
CA LYS A 2 -2.23 -18.43 -1.87
C LYS A 2 -1.62 -18.65 -3.27
N LEU A 3 -2.18 -18.06 -4.34
CA LEU A 3 -1.65 -18.14 -5.71
C LEU A 3 -0.31 -17.38 -5.88
N LEU A 4 -0.16 -16.21 -5.25
CA LEU A 4 1.06 -15.40 -5.31
C LEU A 4 2.25 -16.05 -4.58
N GLN A 5 1.98 -16.87 -3.56
CA GLN A 5 3.03 -17.65 -2.89
C GLN A 5 3.52 -18.83 -3.75
N LYS A 6 2.67 -19.36 -4.63
CA LYS A 6 3.00 -20.50 -5.49
C LYS A 6 3.84 -20.12 -6.72
N TYR A 7 3.74 -18.89 -7.21
CA TYR A 7 4.43 -18.43 -8.42
C TYR A 7 5.39 -17.27 -8.11
N GLN A 8 6.63 -17.57 -7.78
CA GLN A 8 7.66 -16.55 -7.52
C GLN A 8 7.87 -15.59 -8.71
N ILE A 9 7.84 -16.13 -9.94
CA ILE A 9 7.99 -15.33 -11.16
C ILE A 9 6.92 -14.25 -11.26
N LEU A 10 5.64 -14.59 -11.02
CA LEU A 10 4.54 -13.63 -11.04
C LEU A 10 4.74 -12.50 -10.01
N ARG A 11 5.30 -12.84 -8.86
CA ARG A 11 5.60 -11.87 -7.80
C ARG A 11 6.63 -10.83 -8.25
N TYR A 12 7.71 -11.26 -8.91
CA TYR A 12 8.72 -10.34 -9.44
C TYR A 12 8.18 -9.50 -10.60
N VAL A 13 7.32 -10.06 -11.46
CA VAL A 13 6.64 -9.28 -12.51
C VAL A 13 5.78 -8.18 -11.89
N ILE A 14 5.00 -8.49 -10.84
CA ILE A 14 4.22 -7.48 -10.12
C ILE A 14 5.13 -6.40 -9.52
N ILE A 15 6.26 -6.78 -8.93
CA ILE A 15 7.23 -5.82 -8.36
C ILE A 15 7.75 -4.87 -9.44
N ILE A 16 8.18 -5.38 -10.59
CA ILE A 16 8.70 -4.54 -11.68
C ILE A 16 7.61 -3.60 -12.21
N THR A 17 6.40 -4.12 -12.46
CA THR A 17 5.27 -3.29 -12.93
C THR A 17 4.91 -2.22 -11.92
N ALA A 18 4.89 -2.55 -10.64
CA ALA A 18 4.59 -1.59 -9.58
C ALA A 18 5.69 -0.50 -9.44
N LEU A 19 6.96 -0.90 -9.59
CA LEU A 19 8.08 0.05 -9.60
C LEU A 19 8.04 0.98 -10.81
N GLU A 20 7.64 0.47 -11.98
CA GLU A 20 7.46 1.31 -13.18
C GLU A 20 6.33 2.32 -12.98
N ILE A 21 5.20 1.92 -12.38
CA ILE A 21 4.12 2.84 -12.00
C ILE A 21 4.65 3.94 -11.07
N VAL A 22 5.49 3.59 -10.09
CA VAL A 22 6.16 4.57 -9.21
C VAL A 22 7.09 5.49 -9.99
N ALA A 23 7.92 4.96 -10.90
CA ALA A 23 8.84 5.75 -11.72
C ALA A 23 8.09 6.73 -12.64
N ILE A 24 7.00 6.29 -13.27
CA ILE A 24 6.09 7.13 -14.07
C ILE A 24 5.53 8.28 -13.21
N SER A 25 5.02 7.97 -12.02
CA SER A 25 4.50 9.00 -11.12
C SER A 25 5.54 10.08 -10.81
N ILE A 26 6.77 9.66 -10.53
CA ILE A 26 7.84 10.58 -10.15
C ILE A 26 8.30 11.41 -11.36
N ASN A 27 8.59 10.78 -12.49
CA ASN A 27 9.22 11.44 -13.63
C ASN A 27 8.26 12.31 -14.45
N PHE A 28 6.98 11.93 -14.57
CA PHE A 28 6.00 12.70 -15.33
C PHE A 28 5.21 13.71 -14.50
N PHE A 29 5.14 13.53 -13.16
CA PHE A 29 4.24 14.35 -12.34
C PHE A 29 4.98 15.09 -11.21
N TYR A 30 5.70 14.40 -10.33
CA TYR A 30 6.32 15.05 -9.17
C TYR A 30 7.57 15.85 -9.52
N ALA A 31 8.47 15.28 -10.32
CA ALA A 31 9.73 15.93 -10.65
C ALA A 31 9.54 17.19 -11.51
N PRO A 32 8.69 17.19 -12.57
CA PRO A 32 8.39 18.42 -13.31
C PRO A 32 7.67 19.48 -12.48
N ALA A 33 6.81 19.06 -11.55
CA ALA A 33 6.14 19.98 -10.63
C ALA A 33 7.05 20.51 -9.51
N LYS A 34 8.27 19.99 -9.37
CA LYS A 34 9.23 20.32 -8.30
C LYS A 34 8.63 20.17 -6.90
N VAL A 35 7.86 19.13 -6.69
CA VAL A 35 7.22 18.82 -5.40
C VAL A 35 7.76 17.54 -4.83
N ALA A 36 8.40 17.63 -3.68
CA ALA A 36 8.87 16.48 -2.92
C ALA A 36 7.74 15.95 -2.03
N ALA A 37 6.95 15.02 -2.55
CA ALA A 37 5.87 14.39 -1.80
C ALA A 37 6.36 13.20 -0.94
N GLY A 38 7.42 13.42 -0.17
CA GLY A 38 7.99 12.42 0.73
C GLY A 38 8.85 11.37 0.05
N GLY A 39 9.21 10.35 0.82
CA GLY A 39 10.00 9.24 0.36
C GLY A 39 11.47 9.56 0.10
N ALA A 40 12.25 8.52 -0.19
CA ALA A 40 13.64 8.70 -0.64
C ALA A 40 13.73 9.48 -1.96
N THR A 41 12.72 9.33 -2.81
CA THR A 41 12.62 10.05 -4.09
C THR A 41 12.28 11.52 -3.88
N GLY A 42 11.37 11.84 -2.93
CA GLY A 42 11.10 13.22 -2.53
C GLY A 42 12.33 13.87 -1.91
N PHE A 43 13.01 13.17 -1.01
CA PHE A 43 14.29 13.66 -0.47
C PHE A 43 15.33 13.87 -1.56
N ALA A 44 15.39 12.99 -2.57
CA ALA A 44 16.31 13.15 -3.70
C ALA A 44 15.97 14.37 -4.59
N ILE A 45 14.70 14.75 -4.72
CA ILE A 45 14.29 15.99 -5.38
C ILE A 45 14.84 17.20 -4.60
N LEU A 46 14.69 17.21 -3.28
CA LEU A 46 15.21 18.28 -2.42
C LEU A 46 16.74 18.39 -2.51
N VAL A 47 17.45 17.28 -2.46
CA VAL A 47 18.92 17.23 -2.58
C VAL A 47 19.37 17.70 -3.96
N ASN A 48 18.64 17.34 -5.01
CA ASN A 48 18.94 17.80 -6.36
C ASN A 48 18.76 19.32 -6.50
N GLU A 49 17.68 19.89 -5.97
CA GLU A 49 17.43 21.34 -6.01
C GLU A 49 18.43 22.15 -5.16
N LEU A 50 18.86 21.62 -4.00
CA LEU A 50 19.76 22.32 -3.09
C LEU A 50 21.25 22.16 -3.46
N PHE A 51 21.64 20.96 -3.92
CA PHE A 51 23.05 20.59 -4.07
C PHE A 51 23.42 20.15 -5.49
N GLY A 52 22.46 20.03 -6.42
CA GLY A 52 22.68 19.57 -7.79
C GLY A 52 23.03 18.09 -7.92
N VAL A 53 22.91 17.30 -6.86
CA VAL A 53 23.24 15.86 -6.88
C VAL A 53 22.17 15.11 -7.65
N ASP A 54 22.58 14.17 -8.50
CA ASP A 54 21.65 13.34 -9.28
C ASP A 54 20.68 12.56 -8.38
N ARG A 55 19.41 12.58 -8.75
CA ARG A 55 18.33 11.97 -7.97
C ARG A 55 18.51 10.46 -7.79
N ALA A 56 18.96 9.76 -8.84
CA ALA A 56 19.15 8.32 -8.77
C ALA A 56 20.31 7.95 -7.81
N VAL A 57 21.37 8.77 -7.77
CA VAL A 57 22.49 8.60 -6.84
C VAL A 57 22.02 8.77 -5.38
N THR A 58 21.22 9.80 -5.11
CA THR A 58 20.67 10.04 -3.76
C THR A 58 19.74 8.92 -3.32
N VAL A 59 18.83 8.47 -4.20
CA VAL A 59 17.94 7.33 -3.92
C VAL A 59 18.74 6.06 -3.66
N LEU A 60 19.79 5.79 -4.44
CA LEU A 60 20.63 4.62 -4.25
C LEU A 60 21.34 4.64 -2.89
N ALA A 61 21.90 5.78 -2.49
CA ALA A 61 22.58 5.93 -1.20
C ALA A 61 21.62 5.65 -0.02
N ILE A 62 20.42 6.23 -0.05
CA ILE A 62 19.38 5.96 0.96
C ILE A 62 18.98 4.49 0.95
N ASN A 63 18.80 3.91 -0.22
CA ASN A 63 18.40 2.51 -0.36
C ASN A 63 19.40 1.54 0.24
N ILE A 64 20.71 1.80 0.13
CA ILE A 64 21.73 0.98 0.78
C ILE A 64 21.53 0.95 2.30
N ILE A 65 21.30 2.11 2.91
CA ILE A 65 21.03 2.20 4.35
C ILE A 65 19.75 1.39 4.71
N MET A 66 18.70 1.55 3.93
CA MET A 66 17.43 0.89 4.17
C MET A 66 17.48 -0.63 3.94
N ILE A 67 18.32 -1.11 3.01
CA ILE A 67 18.57 -2.55 2.83
C ILE A 67 19.24 -3.15 4.08
N VAL A 68 20.22 -2.45 4.66
CA VAL A 68 20.85 -2.89 5.91
C VAL A 68 19.82 -2.96 7.04
N LEU A 69 18.96 -1.96 7.19
CA LEU A 69 17.88 -1.98 8.18
C LEU A 69 16.90 -3.14 7.91
N ALA A 70 16.52 -3.38 6.66
CA ALA A 70 15.67 -4.50 6.30
C ALA A 70 16.31 -5.85 6.64
N ALA A 71 17.61 -6.01 6.40
CA ALA A 71 18.36 -7.24 6.72
C ALA A 71 18.40 -7.55 8.22
N VAL A 72 18.44 -6.52 9.06
CA VAL A 72 18.46 -6.66 10.52
C VAL A 72 17.06 -6.96 11.09
N PHE A 73 16.03 -6.29 10.59
CA PHE A 73 14.70 -6.30 11.22
C PHE A 73 13.66 -7.18 10.50
N LEU A 74 13.84 -7.51 9.22
CA LEU A 74 12.89 -8.28 8.43
C LEU A 74 13.41 -9.70 8.14
N ASP A 75 12.54 -10.54 7.59
CA ASP A 75 12.92 -11.89 7.17
C ASP A 75 13.71 -11.86 5.84
N ARG A 76 14.49 -12.91 5.60
CA ARG A 76 15.35 -12.99 4.40
C ARG A 76 14.60 -12.87 3.09
N GLY A 77 13.39 -13.43 2.99
CA GLY A 77 12.58 -13.36 1.79
C GLY A 77 12.08 -11.95 1.49
N THR A 78 11.60 -11.24 2.50
CA THR A 78 11.18 -9.84 2.40
C THR A 78 12.37 -8.93 2.12
N THR A 79 13.49 -9.12 2.80
CA THR A 79 14.73 -8.39 2.56
C THR A 79 15.21 -8.54 1.12
N ALA A 80 15.20 -9.76 0.57
CA ALA A 80 15.59 -9.99 -0.83
C ALA A 80 14.70 -9.22 -1.82
N ARG A 81 13.38 -9.17 -1.59
CA ARG A 81 12.44 -8.41 -2.43
C ARG A 81 12.63 -6.89 -2.30
N ILE A 82 12.90 -6.41 -1.08
CA ILE A 82 13.24 -5.01 -0.85
C ILE A 82 14.55 -4.66 -1.57
N THR A 83 15.58 -5.47 -1.43
CA THR A 83 16.85 -5.27 -2.12
C THR A 83 16.65 -5.20 -3.63
N PHE A 84 15.89 -6.14 -4.19
CA PHE A 84 15.55 -6.14 -5.61
C PHE A 84 14.85 -4.84 -6.03
N GLY A 85 13.80 -4.44 -5.32
CA GLY A 85 13.06 -3.22 -5.62
C GLY A 85 13.91 -1.96 -5.48
N SER A 86 14.73 -1.89 -4.43
CA SER A 86 15.63 -0.76 -4.16
C SER A 86 16.71 -0.56 -5.22
N LEU A 87 17.13 -1.63 -5.88
CA LEU A 87 18.12 -1.56 -6.97
C LEU A 87 17.46 -1.28 -8.32
N ILE A 88 16.27 -1.81 -8.56
CA ILE A 88 15.55 -1.64 -9.83
C ILE A 88 14.95 -0.23 -9.96
N LEU A 89 14.40 0.35 -8.88
CA LEU A 89 13.77 1.67 -8.97
C LEU A 89 14.70 2.76 -9.52
N PRO A 90 15.96 2.93 -9.06
CA PRO A 90 16.87 3.92 -9.65
C PRO A 90 17.12 3.71 -11.15
N ILE A 91 17.15 2.44 -11.58
CA ILE A 91 17.34 2.11 -13.01
C ILE A 91 16.10 2.55 -13.81
N LEU A 92 14.89 2.24 -13.32
CA LEU A 92 13.64 2.65 -13.94
C LEU A 92 13.51 4.18 -13.98
N LEU A 93 13.84 4.89 -12.89
CA LEU A 93 13.85 6.34 -12.84
C LEU A 93 14.78 6.97 -13.90
N LYS A 94 15.87 6.28 -14.25
CA LYS A 94 16.81 6.75 -15.28
C LYS A 94 16.36 6.44 -16.70
N ILE A 95 15.66 5.32 -16.91
CA ILE A 95 15.18 4.87 -18.23
C ILE A 95 13.87 5.56 -18.60
N THR A 96 12.96 5.72 -17.63
CA THR A 96 11.67 6.38 -17.82
C THR A 96 11.88 7.86 -18.14
N PRO A 97 11.35 8.39 -19.26
CA PRO A 97 11.49 9.80 -19.61
C PRO A 97 11.01 10.71 -18.48
N SER A 98 11.64 11.89 -18.36
CA SER A 98 11.19 12.91 -17.42
C SER A 98 10.61 14.07 -18.23
N GLU A 99 9.30 14.03 -18.47
CA GLU A 99 8.57 15.00 -19.26
C GLU A 99 7.37 15.54 -18.49
N GLN A 100 7.07 16.81 -18.67
CA GLN A 100 5.91 17.42 -18.05
C GLN A 100 4.65 17.09 -18.87
N VAL A 101 3.81 16.19 -18.37
CA VAL A 101 2.55 15.79 -19.02
C VAL A 101 1.43 16.78 -18.72
N LEU A 102 1.42 17.36 -17.53
CA LEU A 102 0.41 18.31 -17.09
C LEU A 102 1.04 19.66 -16.78
N THR A 103 0.52 20.74 -17.37
CA THR A 103 0.96 22.11 -17.11
C THR A 103 0.54 22.64 -15.75
N ASP A 104 -0.65 22.24 -15.28
CA ASP A 104 -1.13 22.63 -13.97
C ASP A 104 -0.41 21.83 -12.87
N ARG A 105 0.31 22.55 -11.99
CA ARG A 105 1.12 21.98 -10.92
C ARG A 105 0.27 21.20 -9.92
N THR A 106 -0.93 21.69 -9.59
CA THR A 106 -1.84 21.08 -8.65
C THR A 106 -2.35 19.75 -9.16
N PHE A 107 -2.88 19.75 -10.39
CA PHE A 107 -3.34 18.53 -11.04
C PHE A 107 -2.22 17.51 -11.20
N SER A 108 -1.01 17.96 -11.56
CA SER A 108 0.14 17.08 -11.70
C SER A 108 0.43 16.34 -10.39
N VAL A 109 0.46 17.07 -9.28
CA VAL A 109 0.76 16.49 -7.97
C VAL A 109 -0.35 15.54 -7.47
N LEU A 110 -1.63 15.87 -7.71
CA LEU A 110 -2.77 15.02 -7.31
C LEU A 110 -2.83 13.72 -8.11
N VAL A 111 -2.67 13.81 -9.42
CA VAL A 111 -2.61 12.62 -10.30
C VAL A 111 -1.37 11.79 -9.97
N GLY A 112 -0.22 12.43 -9.82
CA GLY A 112 1.02 11.79 -9.41
C GLY A 112 0.85 11.03 -8.11
N GLY A 113 0.25 11.65 -7.06
CA GLY A 113 -0.02 11.01 -5.78
C GLY A 113 -0.89 9.76 -5.88
N THR A 114 -1.90 9.82 -6.72
CA THR A 114 -2.78 8.67 -6.95
C THR A 114 -2.04 7.52 -7.63
N ILE A 115 -1.28 7.81 -8.69
CA ILE A 115 -0.48 6.80 -9.42
C ILE A 115 0.60 6.20 -8.50
N PHE A 116 1.29 7.05 -7.73
CA PHE A 116 2.29 6.63 -6.75
C PHE A 116 1.69 5.67 -5.72
N ALA A 117 0.52 6.01 -5.17
CA ALA A 117 -0.17 5.20 -4.19
C ALA A 117 -0.51 3.80 -4.72
N ILE A 118 -0.96 3.69 -5.97
CA ILE A 118 -1.24 2.41 -6.61
C ILE A 118 0.04 1.56 -6.68
N GLY A 119 1.14 2.15 -7.14
CA GLY A 119 2.43 1.45 -7.23
C GLY A 119 2.91 0.95 -5.87
N VAL A 120 2.92 1.82 -4.85
CA VAL A 120 3.37 1.46 -3.49
C VAL A 120 2.46 0.42 -2.83
N ALA A 121 1.14 0.55 -2.99
CA ALA A 121 0.20 -0.43 -2.45
C ALA A 121 0.38 -1.82 -3.07
N LEU A 122 0.64 -1.90 -4.39
CA LEU A 122 0.94 -3.16 -5.06
C LEU A 122 2.23 -3.80 -4.53
N LEU A 123 3.28 -2.99 -4.28
CA LEU A 123 4.52 -3.48 -3.67
C LEU A 123 4.26 -4.08 -2.29
N TYR A 124 3.53 -3.38 -1.43
CA TYR A 124 3.25 -3.87 -0.07
C TYR A 124 2.40 -5.13 -0.05
N ARG A 125 1.50 -5.32 -1.03
CA ARG A 125 0.72 -6.56 -1.16
C ARG A 125 1.56 -7.79 -1.47
N VAL A 126 2.72 -7.62 -2.09
CA VAL A 126 3.65 -8.72 -2.37
C VAL A 126 4.82 -8.77 -1.38
N ASP A 127 4.72 -8.08 -0.25
CA ASP A 127 5.76 -7.91 0.78
C ASP A 127 7.08 -7.44 0.16
N ALA A 128 7.00 -6.46 -0.72
CA ALA A 128 8.12 -5.80 -1.36
C ALA A 128 8.07 -4.29 -1.09
N SER A 129 9.15 -3.60 -1.42
CA SER A 129 9.25 -2.15 -1.31
C SER A 129 10.13 -1.60 -2.42
N SER A 130 9.92 -0.35 -2.77
CA SER A 130 10.82 0.44 -3.63
C SER A 130 12.13 0.84 -2.92
N GLY A 131 12.28 0.48 -1.65
CA GLY A 131 13.37 0.97 -0.80
C GLY A 131 13.02 2.29 -0.11
N GLY A 132 14.05 3.00 0.36
CA GLY A 132 13.89 4.32 0.97
C GLY A 132 12.95 4.33 2.16
N THR A 133 12.16 5.40 2.30
CA THR A 133 11.21 5.59 3.41
C THR A 133 10.08 4.56 3.45
N ALA A 134 9.89 3.75 2.41
CA ALA A 134 8.92 2.67 2.42
C ALA A 134 9.36 1.43 3.22
N VAL A 135 10.63 1.33 3.65
CA VAL A 135 11.13 0.20 4.47
C VAL A 135 10.71 0.33 5.95
N PRO A 136 10.88 1.47 6.62
CA PRO A 136 10.45 1.64 8.01
C PRO A 136 8.99 1.29 8.29
N PRO A 137 7.99 1.64 7.44
CA PRO A 137 6.60 1.19 7.61
C PRO A 137 6.43 -0.33 7.67
N MET A 138 7.20 -1.09 6.89
CA MET A 138 7.16 -2.55 6.96
C MET A 138 7.69 -3.09 8.29
N ILE A 139 8.73 -2.45 8.83
CA ILE A 139 9.27 -2.78 10.15
C ILE A 139 8.24 -2.44 11.24
N LEU A 140 7.63 -1.26 11.19
CA LEU A 140 6.59 -0.82 12.12
C LEU A 140 5.35 -1.73 12.07
N LYS A 141 4.94 -2.16 10.88
CA LYS A 141 3.87 -3.16 10.71
C LYS A 141 4.21 -4.47 11.42
N LYS A 142 5.44 -4.97 11.27
CA LYS A 142 5.88 -6.24 11.86
C LYS A 142 5.91 -6.20 13.39
N TYR A 143 6.46 -5.16 13.98
CA TYR A 143 6.71 -5.09 15.44
C TYR A 143 5.58 -4.40 16.21
N PHE A 144 4.96 -3.38 15.63
CA PHE A 144 3.96 -2.53 16.31
C PHE A 144 2.55 -2.69 15.74
N ARG A 145 2.38 -3.46 14.65
CA ARG A 145 1.09 -3.65 13.96
C ARG A 145 0.44 -2.35 13.46
N ILE A 146 1.26 -1.31 13.24
CA ILE A 146 0.79 -0.03 12.68
C ILE A 146 0.55 -0.21 11.18
N ALA A 147 -0.55 0.36 10.68
CA ALA A 147 -0.85 0.32 9.25
C ALA A 147 0.25 1.01 8.44
N PRO A 148 0.81 0.39 7.38
CA PRO A 148 1.89 0.96 6.59
C PRO A 148 1.55 2.32 5.98
N ALA A 149 0.30 2.51 5.54
CA ALA A 149 -0.17 3.77 5.00
C ALA A 149 -0.02 4.94 6.00
N VAL A 150 -0.33 4.71 7.28
CA VAL A 150 -0.18 5.72 8.34
C VAL A 150 1.28 6.01 8.63
N SER A 151 2.11 4.96 8.75
CA SER A 151 3.54 5.11 9.02
C SER A 151 4.25 5.84 7.88
N LEU A 152 3.91 5.50 6.63
CA LEU A 152 4.46 6.14 5.44
C LEU A 152 4.05 7.61 5.39
N LEU A 153 2.77 7.92 5.64
CA LEU A 153 2.26 9.29 5.69
C LEU A 153 3.07 10.15 6.66
N VAL A 154 3.29 9.68 7.88
CA VAL A 154 4.03 10.43 8.91
C VAL A 154 5.49 10.67 8.51
N ILE A 155 6.17 9.62 8.04
CA ILE A 155 7.58 9.72 7.62
C ILE A 155 7.71 10.67 6.44
N ASP A 156 6.85 10.54 5.45
CA ASP A 156 6.91 11.35 4.23
C ASP A 156 6.47 12.79 4.47
N MET A 157 5.59 13.06 5.44
CA MET A 157 5.31 14.42 5.91
C MET A 157 6.56 15.12 6.43
N VAL A 158 7.38 14.42 7.23
CA VAL A 158 8.65 14.99 7.72
C VAL A 158 9.58 15.34 6.57
N VAL A 159 9.72 14.46 5.58
CA VAL A 159 10.53 14.75 4.38
C VAL A 159 9.97 15.94 3.61
N SER A 160 8.65 16.02 3.48
CA SER A 160 7.97 17.08 2.73
C SER A 160 8.14 18.47 3.34
N LEU A 161 8.49 18.59 4.64
CA LEU A 161 8.85 19.88 5.24
C LEU A 161 10.00 20.58 4.51
N GLY A 162 10.89 19.81 3.84
CA GLY A 162 11.96 20.37 3.02
C GLY A 162 11.46 21.23 1.86
N ASN A 163 10.24 21.03 1.35
CA ASN A 163 9.66 21.88 0.30
C ASN A 163 9.55 23.36 0.75
N LEU A 164 9.43 23.61 2.04
CA LEU A 164 9.35 25.00 2.54
C LEU A 164 10.63 25.77 2.22
N VAL A 165 11.77 25.11 2.19
CA VAL A 165 13.08 25.73 1.92
C VAL A 165 13.34 25.85 0.41
N THR A 166 12.91 24.88 -0.41
CA THR A 166 13.21 24.84 -1.86
C THR A 166 12.19 25.61 -2.70
N GLU A 167 10.89 25.39 -2.46
CA GLU A 167 9.81 25.87 -3.32
C GLU A 167 8.72 26.66 -2.56
N GLY A 168 8.87 26.83 -1.24
CA GLY A 168 7.98 27.61 -0.40
C GLY A 168 6.74 26.86 0.09
N ILE A 169 5.84 27.62 0.70
CA ILE A 169 4.65 27.09 1.39
C ILE A 169 3.65 26.40 0.45
N GLU A 170 3.54 26.87 -0.78
CA GLU A 170 2.63 26.29 -1.78
C GLU A 170 3.01 24.84 -2.11
N ALA A 171 4.30 24.57 -2.35
CA ALA A 171 4.80 23.23 -2.60
C ALA A 171 4.64 22.32 -1.39
N LEU A 172 4.84 22.87 -0.18
CA LEU A 172 4.59 22.12 1.06
C LEU A 172 3.13 21.69 1.19
N LEU A 173 2.19 22.61 0.93
CA LEU A 173 0.76 22.30 0.98
C LEU A 173 0.37 21.27 -0.08
N LEU A 174 0.85 21.41 -1.31
CA LEU A 174 0.62 20.43 -2.39
C LEU A 174 1.17 19.05 -2.02
N ALA A 175 2.38 18.99 -1.44
CA ALA A 175 2.96 17.74 -0.96
C ALA A 175 2.07 17.09 0.11
N PHE A 176 1.59 17.84 1.09
CA PHE A 176 0.71 17.33 2.13
C PHE A 176 -0.61 16.78 1.58
N PHE A 177 -1.26 17.51 0.66
CA PHE A 177 -2.47 17.03 0.00
C PHE A 177 -2.20 15.74 -0.78
N SER A 178 -1.10 15.68 -1.50
CA SER A 178 -0.71 14.48 -2.23
C SER A 178 -0.47 13.28 -1.33
N LEU A 179 0.22 13.49 -0.19
CA LEU A 179 0.45 12.44 0.81
C LEU A 179 -0.85 11.95 1.45
N MET A 180 -1.81 12.83 1.69
CA MET A 180 -3.14 12.43 2.19
C MET A 180 -3.86 11.55 1.16
N ILE A 181 -3.85 11.93 -0.11
CA ILE A 181 -4.42 11.12 -1.20
C ILE A 181 -3.71 9.77 -1.28
N THR A 182 -2.38 9.77 -1.23
CA THR A 182 -1.57 8.56 -1.23
C THR A 182 -1.97 7.63 -0.09
N ALA A 183 -2.11 8.15 1.14
CA ALA A 183 -2.49 7.36 2.30
C ALA A 183 -3.91 6.75 2.16
N VAL A 184 -4.88 7.53 1.65
CA VAL A 184 -6.26 7.07 1.44
C VAL A 184 -6.31 5.97 0.37
N VAL A 185 -5.71 6.21 -0.79
CA VAL A 185 -5.71 5.27 -1.91
C VAL A 185 -4.97 3.98 -1.52
N MET A 186 -3.81 4.11 -0.88
CA MET A 186 -3.01 2.98 -0.41
C MET A 186 -3.79 2.15 0.62
N ASN A 187 -4.40 2.79 1.62
CA ASN A 187 -5.22 2.10 2.61
C ASN A 187 -6.41 1.39 1.97
N TYR A 188 -7.07 2.01 0.99
CA TYR A 188 -8.16 1.39 0.25
C TYR A 188 -7.71 0.14 -0.52
N ILE A 189 -6.56 0.18 -1.18
CA ILE A 189 -6.02 -0.96 -1.94
C ILE A 189 -5.54 -2.06 -0.99
N GLU A 190 -4.86 -1.72 0.11
CA GLU A 190 -4.37 -2.70 1.08
C GLU A 190 -5.50 -3.43 1.81
N THR A 191 -6.54 -2.69 2.25
CA THR A 191 -7.64 -3.25 3.05
C THR A 191 -8.86 -3.59 2.22
N GLY A 192 -9.16 -2.81 1.18
CA GLY A 192 -10.40 -2.88 0.41
C GLY A 192 -10.52 -4.13 -0.47
N LEU A 193 -9.40 -4.64 -0.98
CA LEU A 193 -9.37 -5.83 -1.83
C LEU A 193 -9.42 -7.15 -1.05
N ASP A 194 -9.22 -7.12 0.26
CA ASP A 194 -9.32 -8.29 1.15
C ASP A 194 -10.53 -8.21 2.10
N ARG A 195 -11.48 -7.32 1.82
CA ARG A 195 -12.71 -7.23 2.62
C ARG A 195 -13.48 -8.53 2.51
N ARG A 196 -13.73 -9.15 3.65
CA ARG A 196 -14.59 -10.31 3.80
C ARG A 196 -15.85 -9.90 4.53
N LYS A 197 -17.00 -10.36 4.08
CA LYS A 197 -18.25 -10.18 4.82
C LYS A 197 -18.40 -11.36 5.78
N MET A 198 -18.63 -11.09 7.04
CA MET A 198 -19.04 -12.08 8.01
C MET A 198 -20.57 -12.05 8.07
N VAL A 199 -21.18 -13.20 7.86
CA VAL A 199 -22.64 -13.36 7.89
C VAL A 199 -23.00 -14.08 9.17
N TYR A 200 -23.99 -13.55 9.89
CA TYR A 200 -24.59 -14.17 11.06
C TYR A 200 -26.03 -14.58 10.71
N ILE A 201 -26.33 -15.85 10.79
CA ILE A 201 -27.67 -16.37 10.55
C ILE A 201 -28.18 -16.93 11.88
N THR A 202 -29.26 -16.35 12.39
CA THR A 202 -29.92 -16.79 13.62
C THR A 202 -31.30 -17.29 13.29
N SER A 203 -31.63 -18.51 13.67
CA SER A 203 -32.97 -19.10 13.45
C SER A 203 -33.36 -20.00 14.61
N ASN A 204 -34.66 -20.05 14.89
CA ASN A 204 -35.20 -20.95 15.92
C ASN A 204 -35.48 -22.37 15.39
N HIS A 205 -35.78 -22.50 14.08
CA HIS A 205 -36.30 -23.76 13.53
C HIS A 205 -35.52 -24.31 12.33
N HIS A 206 -34.79 -23.46 11.60
CA HIS A 206 -34.16 -23.83 10.32
C HIS A 206 -32.65 -23.80 10.33
N ILE A 207 -32.01 -23.66 11.51
CA ILE A 207 -30.54 -23.51 11.58
C ILE A 207 -29.82 -24.77 11.09
N ASN A 208 -30.38 -25.95 11.24
CA ASN A 208 -29.81 -27.20 10.77
C ASN A 208 -29.72 -27.25 9.23
N ALA A 209 -30.76 -26.79 8.53
CA ALA A 209 -30.73 -26.70 7.07
C ALA A 209 -29.61 -25.78 6.55
N VAL A 210 -29.34 -24.69 7.30
CA VAL A 210 -28.20 -23.79 6.98
C VAL A 210 -26.86 -24.47 7.20
N LYS A 211 -26.74 -25.25 8.30
CA LYS A 211 -25.52 -26.02 8.59
C LYS A 211 -25.27 -27.08 7.53
N ASP A 212 -26.31 -27.81 7.13
CA ASP A 212 -26.24 -28.86 6.12
C ASP A 212 -25.78 -28.23 4.78
N TYR A 213 -26.41 -27.13 4.34
CA TYR A 213 -26.03 -26.42 3.13
C TYR A 213 -24.57 -25.92 3.15
N LEU A 214 -24.12 -25.34 4.27
CA LEU A 214 -22.75 -24.88 4.40
C LEU A 214 -21.72 -26.03 4.40
N SER A 215 -22.11 -27.16 5.00
CA SER A 215 -21.29 -28.37 5.05
C SER A 215 -21.18 -29.04 3.66
N GLU A 216 -22.26 -29.13 2.92
CA GLU A 216 -22.28 -29.64 1.53
C GLU A 216 -21.43 -28.82 0.60
N ASN A 217 -21.35 -27.48 0.82
CA ASN A 217 -20.53 -26.57 0.04
C ASN A 217 -19.09 -26.38 0.61
N GLU A 218 -18.64 -27.27 1.49
CA GLU A 218 -17.31 -27.22 2.13
C GLU A 218 -16.96 -25.85 2.75
N THR A 219 -18.01 -25.10 3.19
CA THR A 219 -17.84 -23.78 3.77
C THR A 219 -17.69 -23.91 5.28
N GLY A 220 -16.53 -23.51 5.82
CA GLY A 220 -16.29 -23.50 7.25
C GLY A 220 -17.19 -22.47 7.96
N TYR A 221 -17.88 -22.91 9.02
CA TYR A 221 -18.73 -22.06 9.84
C TYR A 221 -18.48 -22.30 11.34
N THR A 222 -18.91 -21.35 12.16
CA THR A 222 -18.92 -21.46 13.63
C THR A 222 -20.38 -21.39 14.12
N ALA A 223 -20.81 -22.40 14.86
CA ALA A 223 -22.10 -22.38 15.53
C ALA A 223 -21.92 -21.88 16.97
N MET A 224 -22.84 -21.02 17.43
CA MET A 224 -22.83 -20.41 18.75
C MET A 224 -24.23 -20.40 19.33
N ASP A 225 -24.36 -20.79 20.60
CA ASP A 225 -25.60 -20.61 21.37
C ASP A 225 -25.72 -19.16 21.82
N VAL A 226 -26.81 -18.52 21.47
CA VAL A 226 -27.10 -17.12 21.83
C VAL A 226 -28.45 -17.02 22.55
N ARG A 227 -28.64 -16.00 23.37
CA ARG A 227 -29.91 -15.70 24.00
C ARG A 227 -30.48 -14.39 23.49
N GLY A 228 -31.78 -14.38 23.20
CA GLY A 228 -32.51 -13.15 22.89
C GLY A 228 -32.43 -12.17 24.06
N GLY A 229 -31.89 -10.98 23.85
CA GLY A 229 -31.73 -10.00 24.95
C GLY A 229 -33.03 -9.50 25.56
N TYR A 230 -34.14 -9.55 24.81
CA TYR A 230 -35.47 -9.12 25.25
C TYR A 230 -36.32 -10.31 25.74
N THR A 231 -36.33 -11.43 25.00
CA THR A 231 -37.19 -12.60 25.30
C THR A 231 -36.50 -13.60 26.21
N GLY A 232 -35.19 -13.61 26.33
CA GLY A 232 -34.42 -14.62 27.07
C GLY A 232 -34.36 -15.99 26.39
N ASP A 233 -34.99 -16.15 25.21
CA ASP A 233 -35.04 -17.43 24.50
C ASP A 233 -33.67 -17.85 23.99
N GLY A 234 -33.34 -19.12 24.19
CA GLY A 234 -32.14 -19.74 23.61
C GLY A 234 -32.31 -19.93 22.10
N ARG A 235 -31.29 -19.51 21.35
CA ARG A 235 -31.22 -19.65 19.89
C ARG A 235 -29.85 -20.06 19.48
N GLU A 236 -29.74 -20.66 18.31
CA GLU A 236 -28.44 -20.93 17.72
C GLU A 236 -28.16 -19.97 16.56
N THR A 237 -26.92 -19.48 16.51
CA THR A 237 -26.43 -18.60 15.45
C THR A 237 -25.28 -19.29 14.75
N VAL A 238 -25.34 -19.33 13.43
CA VAL A 238 -24.23 -19.76 12.57
C VAL A 238 -23.54 -18.53 12.00
N SER A 239 -22.22 -18.49 12.19
CA SER A 239 -21.35 -17.44 11.62
C SER A 239 -20.45 -18.07 10.57
N TYR A 240 -20.39 -17.48 9.38
CA TYR A 240 -19.43 -17.87 8.35
C TYR A 240 -18.90 -16.65 7.61
N THR A 241 -17.74 -16.82 6.98
CA THR A 241 -17.07 -15.73 6.24
C THR A 241 -17.26 -15.94 4.74
N HIS A 242 -17.96 -15.01 4.10
CA HIS A 242 -18.18 -15.06 2.65
C HIS A 242 -17.06 -14.31 1.90
N LEU A 243 -16.51 -14.95 0.86
CA LEU A 243 -15.30 -14.49 0.17
C LEU A 243 -15.53 -13.34 -0.81
N ARG A 244 -16.79 -13.03 -1.22
CA ARG A 244 -17.07 -11.96 -2.20
C ARG A 244 -18.33 -11.17 -1.88
N ALA A 245 -18.21 -9.84 -1.95
CA ALA A 245 -19.32 -8.92 -1.74
C ALA A 245 -20.34 -8.87 -2.91
N HIS A 246 -20.02 -9.45 -4.06
CA HIS A 246 -20.82 -9.35 -5.29
C HIS A 246 -21.77 -10.52 -5.55
N GLU A 247 -21.65 -11.63 -4.85
CA GLU A 247 -22.52 -12.79 -5.07
C GLU A 247 -23.82 -12.78 -4.21
N THR A 248 -23.91 -11.87 -3.24
CA THR A 248 -25.05 -11.81 -2.32
C THR A 248 -26.24 -10.99 -2.85
N GLU A 249 -26.08 -10.25 -3.96
CA GLU A 249 -27.16 -9.43 -4.54
C GLU A 249 -28.00 -10.14 -5.60
N LEU A 250 -27.66 -11.38 -5.97
CA LEU A 250 -28.29 -12.11 -7.07
C LEU A 250 -29.23 -13.26 -6.65
N HIS A 251 -29.40 -13.52 -5.36
CA HIS A 251 -30.21 -14.64 -4.88
C HIS A 251 -31.08 -14.28 -3.64
N LEU A 252 -31.81 -13.16 -3.70
CA LEU A 252 -32.97 -12.92 -2.84
C LEU A 252 -34.20 -12.64 -3.69
#